data_c6a6b28e589634d361c691d64c24261c
#
_entry.id   c6a6b28e589634d361c691d64c24261c
#
_cell.length_a   1.000
_cell.length_b   1.000
_cell.length_c   1.000
_cell.angle_alpha   90.00
_cell.angle_beta   90.00
_cell.angle_gamma   90.00
#
_symmetry.space_group_name_H-M   'P 1'
#
loop_
_entity.id
_entity.type
_entity.pdbx_description
1 polymer ?
#
loop_
_entity_poly.entity_id
_entity_poly.type
_entity_poly.pdbx_seq_one_letter_code
_entity_poly.pdbx_strand_id
1 'polypeptide(L)'
;MKALKGLLVLLIITGLLWYVYEEDYHNSGMAGVWGEVKQDAQNIRNSEPVQASITFISNSMAFMTDFLSGSSSEEYEAPSIPSPDLAEPNNQSFSVHNIEITDSIEDVEEVVGELPARVIQNEYETEWHIYHQQYQNFFMVAYDDNDQVFGLYTNQDLLRSNEGISIEATKSEVRAVYGDPIDFIQKGNIRYQVNNDQEYDTFKLDNNYVTFFYDLHQNEQITAVQIISKEMEHRKQGFFGEKSDELVEGLAYQLFDLTNATRAKFELPLLDWHQPAQTTVRQHSLDMAENNYFSHTNLAGLSPFDRLARDDVSYKMAGENIATGQPSSVYAHHGLMNSEGHRQNILNSDFRLMTVGVAVRQDGQPFYTENYITQ
;
A
#
# COMPACT_ATOMS: atom_id res chain seq x y z
N MET A 1 1.06 -45.26 5.03
CA MET A 1 1.22 -44.26 3.96
C MET A 1 1.97 -42.99 4.39
N LYS A 2 1.68 -42.37 5.56
CA LYS A 2 2.40 -41.12 6.00
C LYS A 2 3.91 -41.35 6.25
N ALA A 3 4.30 -42.48 6.89
CA ALA A 3 5.71 -42.81 7.17
C ALA A 3 6.51 -43.06 5.86
N LEU A 4 5.90 -43.68 4.85
CA LEU A 4 6.56 -43.94 3.56
C LEU A 4 6.81 -42.65 2.76
N LYS A 5 5.88 -41.66 2.83
CA LYS A 5 6.07 -40.33 2.22
C LYS A 5 7.19 -39.54 2.93
N GLY A 6 7.26 -39.63 4.26
CA GLY A 6 8.35 -39.01 5.03
C GLY A 6 9.72 -39.58 4.70
N LEU A 7 9.82 -40.89 4.53
CA LEU A 7 11.07 -41.57 4.15
C LEU A 7 11.50 -41.18 2.72
N LEU A 8 10.56 -41.03 1.79
CA LEU A 8 10.84 -40.62 0.42
C LEU A 8 11.35 -39.14 0.37
N VAL A 9 10.74 -38.26 1.14
CA VAL A 9 11.19 -36.85 1.24
C VAL A 9 12.59 -36.79 1.84
N LEU A 10 12.87 -37.57 2.88
CA LEU A 10 14.21 -37.62 3.51
C LEU A 10 15.28 -38.13 2.52
N LEU A 11 14.97 -39.12 1.71
CA LEU A 11 15.87 -39.64 0.67
C LEU A 11 16.14 -38.63 -0.46
N ILE A 12 15.13 -37.86 -0.83
CA ILE A 12 15.30 -36.80 -1.82
C ILE A 12 16.19 -35.69 -1.27
N ILE A 13 15.96 -35.24 -0.03
CA ILE A 13 16.76 -34.22 0.63
C ILE A 13 18.24 -34.68 0.78
N THR A 14 18.46 -35.90 1.23
CA THR A 14 19.83 -36.47 1.35
C THR A 14 20.51 -36.61 0.00
N GLY A 15 19.78 -36.98 -1.06
CA GLY A 15 20.31 -37.05 -2.42
C GLY A 15 20.68 -35.69 -2.98
N LEU A 16 19.86 -34.67 -2.73
CA LEU A 16 20.14 -33.30 -3.13
C LEU A 16 21.35 -32.70 -2.39
N LEU A 17 21.42 -32.92 -1.06
CA LEU A 17 22.57 -32.49 -0.26
C LEU A 17 23.86 -33.16 -0.73
N TRP A 18 23.82 -34.47 -1.04
CA TRP A 18 24.98 -35.18 -1.60
C TRP A 18 25.41 -34.60 -2.93
N TYR A 19 24.48 -34.33 -3.84
CA TYR A 19 24.77 -33.76 -5.15
C TYR A 19 25.41 -32.37 -5.06
N VAL A 20 24.98 -31.55 -4.11
CA VAL A 20 25.49 -30.19 -3.92
C VAL A 20 26.90 -30.18 -3.28
N TYR A 21 27.16 -31.08 -2.32
CA TYR A 21 28.39 -31.05 -1.51
C TYR A 21 29.33 -32.23 -1.78
N GLU A 22 29.16 -32.98 -2.87
CA GLU A 22 29.99 -34.12 -3.23
C GLU A 22 31.47 -33.72 -3.42
N GLU A 23 31.72 -32.59 -4.06
CA GLU A 23 33.07 -32.09 -4.33
C GLU A 23 33.79 -31.67 -3.03
N ASP A 24 33.10 -31.04 -2.12
CA ASP A 24 33.59 -30.65 -0.79
C ASP A 24 33.90 -31.86 0.09
N TYR A 25 33.07 -32.89 -0.02
CA TYR A 25 33.34 -34.16 0.63
C TYR A 25 34.59 -34.84 0.12
N HIS A 26 34.80 -34.87 -1.18
CA HIS A 26 36.01 -35.44 -1.80
C HIS A 26 37.27 -34.66 -1.49
N ASN A 27 37.21 -33.34 -1.37
CA ASN A 27 38.34 -32.47 -1.12
C ASN A 27 38.73 -32.38 0.37
N SER A 28 37.78 -32.37 1.27
CA SER A 28 37.99 -32.03 2.70
C SER A 28 37.19 -32.90 3.67
N GLY A 29 36.55 -33.96 3.19
CA GLY A 29 35.73 -34.88 4.00
C GLY A 29 34.51 -34.16 4.62
N MET A 30 33.94 -34.81 5.66
CA MET A 30 32.76 -34.25 6.36
C MET A 30 33.00 -32.88 7.01
N ALA A 31 34.24 -32.53 7.33
CA ALA A 31 34.56 -31.21 7.89
C ALA A 31 34.45 -30.09 6.85
N GLY A 32 34.83 -30.35 5.57
CA GLY A 32 34.63 -29.42 4.47
C GLY A 32 33.13 -29.21 4.17
N VAL A 33 32.38 -30.32 4.03
CA VAL A 33 30.93 -30.26 3.85
C VAL A 33 30.25 -29.42 4.95
N TRP A 34 30.66 -29.63 6.22
CA TRP A 34 30.07 -28.88 7.33
C TRP A 34 30.44 -27.40 7.34
N GLY A 35 31.62 -27.05 6.80
CA GLY A 35 32.06 -25.67 6.60
C GLY A 35 31.20 -24.96 5.56
N GLU A 36 31.06 -25.56 4.36
CA GLU A 36 30.25 -25.02 3.27
C GLU A 36 28.75 -24.95 3.61
N VAL A 37 28.18 -25.99 4.25
CA VAL A 37 26.79 -25.97 4.74
C VAL A 37 26.56 -24.82 5.71
N LYS A 38 27.52 -24.51 6.60
CA LYS A 38 27.38 -23.34 7.50
C LYS A 38 27.45 -22.03 6.74
N GLN A 39 28.33 -21.91 5.76
CA GLN A 39 28.48 -20.73 4.96
C GLN A 39 27.26 -20.49 4.08
N ASP A 40 26.75 -21.52 3.43
CA ASP A 40 25.52 -21.45 2.65
C ASP A 40 24.29 -21.15 3.53
N ALA A 41 24.20 -21.75 4.71
CA ALA A 41 23.15 -21.44 5.67
C ALA A 41 23.21 -19.97 6.15
N GLN A 42 24.43 -19.40 6.31
CA GLN A 42 24.60 -17.98 6.62
C GLN A 42 24.23 -17.09 5.43
N ASN A 43 24.65 -17.46 4.21
CA ASN A 43 24.33 -16.74 2.98
C ASN A 43 22.82 -16.76 2.70
N ILE A 44 22.18 -17.94 2.87
CA ILE A 44 20.72 -18.10 2.75
C ILE A 44 20.01 -17.28 3.84
N ARG A 45 20.46 -17.36 5.09
CA ARG A 45 19.90 -16.60 6.21
C ARG A 45 19.97 -15.09 5.99
N ASN A 46 21.02 -14.60 5.32
CA ASN A 46 21.24 -13.18 5.04
C ASN A 46 20.63 -12.74 3.70
N SER A 47 20.03 -13.66 2.91
CA SER A 47 19.34 -13.29 1.67
C SER A 47 17.97 -12.65 1.96
N GLU A 48 17.61 -11.62 1.20
CA GLU A 48 16.34 -10.89 1.36
C GLU A 48 15.08 -11.79 1.41
N PRO A 49 14.92 -12.83 0.55
CA PRO A 49 13.74 -13.70 0.61
C PRO A 49 13.66 -14.51 1.89
N VAL A 50 14.79 -14.85 2.50
CA VAL A 50 14.82 -15.65 3.74
C VAL A 50 14.64 -14.78 4.97
N GLN A 51 15.13 -13.56 4.97
CA GLN A 51 14.86 -12.58 6.04
C GLN A 51 13.37 -12.24 6.06
N ALA A 52 12.76 -12.00 4.91
CA ALA A 52 11.31 -11.84 4.79
C ALA A 52 10.54 -13.07 5.31
N SER A 53 11.00 -14.27 4.97
CA SER A 53 10.40 -15.54 5.43
C SER A 53 10.60 -15.82 6.93
N ILE A 54 11.75 -15.44 7.50
CA ILE A 54 12.01 -15.57 8.95
C ILE A 54 11.13 -14.59 9.74
N THR A 55 10.98 -13.36 9.25
CA THR A 55 10.06 -12.37 9.83
C THR A 55 8.61 -12.87 9.74
N PHE A 56 8.22 -13.43 8.60
CA PHE A 56 6.92 -14.10 8.40
C PHE A 56 6.68 -15.25 9.38
N ILE A 57 7.65 -16.16 9.53
CA ILE A 57 7.52 -17.32 10.43
C ILE A 57 7.48 -16.89 11.90
N SER A 58 8.27 -15.89 12.29
CA SER A 58 8.27 -15.39 13.67
C SER A 58 6.96 -14.67 14.02
N ASN A 59 6.42 -13.89 13.10
CA ASN A 59 5.13 -13.22 13.26
C ASN A 59 3.97 -14.24 13.26
N SER A 60 4.02 -15.25 12.40
CA SER A 60 3.04 -16.34 12.37
C SER A 60 3.08 -17.22 13.61
N MET A 61 4.27 -17.46 14.21
CA MET A 61 4.40 -18.17 15.49
C MET A 61 3.90 -17.34 16.67
N ALA A 62 4.14 -16.03 16.69
CA ALA A 62 3.59 -15.14 17.70
C ALA A 62 2.06 -15.12 17.63
N PHE A 63 1.48 -15.02 16.44
CA PHE A 63 0.04 -15.12 16.21
C PHE A 63 -0.54 -16.45 16.68
N MET A 64 0.11 -17.60 16.38
CA MET A 64 -0.34 -18.91 16.86
C MET A 64 -0.27 -19.05 18.38
N THR A 65 0.75 -18.50 19.03
CA THR A 65 0.86 -18.54 20.49
C THR A 65 -0.19 -17.67 21.17
N ASP A 66 -0.52 -16.53 20.60
CA ASP A 66 -1.56 -15.62 21.12
C ASP A 66 -2.97 -16.22 20.93
N PHE A 67 -3.25 -16.78 19.76
CA PHE A 67 -4.48 -17.53 19.47
C PHE A 67 -4.69 -18.73 20.41
N LEU A 68 -3.61 -19.42 20.79
CA LEU A 68 -3.67 -20.56 21.71
C LEU A 68 -3.70 -20.15 23.19
N SER A 69 -3.24 -18.94 23.54
CA SER A 69 -3.20 -18.46 24.92
C SER A 69 -4.52 -17.85 25.42
N GLY A 70 -5.51 -17.65 24.55
CA GLY A 70 -6.85 -17.22 24.92
C GLY A 70 -6.88 -15.88 25.66
N SER A 71 -5.97 -14.95 25.32
CA SER A 71 -6.08 -13.58 25.81
C SER A 71 -7.37 -12.99 25.24
N SER A 72 -8.31 -12.64 26.11
CA SER A 72 -9.51 -11.92 25.76
C SER A 72 -9.11 -10.52 25.28
N SER A 73 -8.83 -10.38 23.98
CA SER A 73 -8.90 -9.07 23.36
C SER A 73 -10.29 -8.53 23.57
N GLU A 74 -10.43 -7.34 24.13
CA GLU A 74 -11.72 -6.62 24.06
C GLU A 74 -12.13 -6.65 22.58
N GLU A 75 -13.30 -7.22 22.31
CA GLU A 75 -13.85 -7.35 20.98
C GLU A 75 -14.02 -5.93 20.43
N TYR A 76 -13.22 -5.57 19.40
CA TYR A 76 -13.36 -4.26 18.76
C TYR A 76 -14.70 -4.22 18.04
N GLU A 77 -15.58 -3.37 18.50
CA GLU A 77 -16.84 -3.09 17.83
C GLU A 77 -16.64 -1.88 16.92
N ALA A 78 -16.67 -2.10 15.61
CA ALA A 78 -16.53 -1.02 14.64
C ALA A 78 -17.72 -0.05 14.77
N PRO A 79 -17.52 1.27 14.69
CA PRO A 79 -18.60 2.24 14.72
C PRO A 79 -19.60 1.97 13.59
N SER A 80 -20.88 2.03 13.86
CA SER A 80 -21.92 1.92 12.84
C SER A 80 -22.25 3.31 12.29
N ILE A 81 -21.60 3.68 11.19
CA ILE A 81 -21.86 4.92 10.46
C ILE A 81 -22.81 4.61 9.30
N PRO A 82 -23.95 5.32 9.15
CA PRO A 82 -24.83 5.10 8.01
C PRO A 82 -24.15 5.40 6.68
N SER A 83 -24.39 4.55 5.68
CA SER A 83 -23.98 4.86 4.31
C SER A 83 -24.87 5.99 3.76
N PRO A 84 -24.30 6.91 2.95
CA PRO A 84 -25.10 7.95 2.31
C PRO A 84 -26.04 7.36 1.24
N ASP A 85 -27.15 8.06 0.98
CA ASP A 85 -27.99 7.76 -0.17
C ASP A 85 -27.27 8.18 -1.45
N LEU A 86 -27.02 7.23 -2.34
CA LEU A 86 -26.27 7.46 -3.58
C LEU A 86 -27.20 7.41 -4.80
N ALA A 87 -27.18 8.49 -5.57
CA ALA A 87 -27.88 8.63 -6.84
C ALA A 87 -26.99 8.19 -8.03
N GLU A 88 -27.61 7.89 -9.16
CA GLU A 88 -26.88 7.72 -10.41
C GLU A 88 -26.28 9.06 -10.86
N PRO A 89 -25.08 9.05 -11.49
CA PRO A 89 -24.46 10.25 -12.02
C PRO A 89 -25.34 10.96 -13.06
N ASN A 90 -25.28 12.29 -13.13
CA ASN A 90 -26.10 13.10 -14.02
C ASN A 90 -25.36 13.56 -15.28
N ASN A 91 -24.11 14.00 -15.11
CA ASN A 91 -23.32 14.66 -16.16
C ASN A 91 -22.12 13.84 -16.62
N GLN A 92 -21.59 12.99 -15.76
CA GLN A 92 -20.44 12.12 -16.00
C GLN A 92 -20.87 10.65 -15.98
N SER A 93 -20.00 9.75 -16.40
CA SER A 93 -20.25 8.31 -16.26
C SER A 93 -20.13 7.82 -14.81
N PHE A 94 -19.50 8.59 -13.94
CA PHE A 94 -19.22 8.23 -12.54
C PHE A 94 -19.45 9.38 -11.58
N SER A 95 -19.94 9.04 -10.39
CA SER A 95 -19.86 9.88 -9.21
C SER A 95 -19.24 9.14 -8.04
N VAL A 96 -18.61 9.87 -7.12
CA VAL A 96 -18.16 9.41 -5.82
C VAL A 96 -18.83 10.24 -4.76
N HIS A 97 -19.62 9.60 -3.85
CA HIS A 97 -20.41 10.29 -2.85
C HIS A 97 -21.35 11.36 -3.46
N ASN A 98 -21.95 11.07 -4.63
CA ASN A 98 -22.77 12.00 -5.43
C ASN A 98 -22.03 13.22 -5.99
N ILE A 99 -20.69 13.22 -5.98
CA ILE A 99 -19.83 14.27 -6.53
C ILE A 99 -19.29 13.82 -7.87
N GLU A 100 -19.35 14.69 -8.87
CA GLU A 100 -18.85 14.44 -10.22
C GLU A 100 -17.64 15.34 -10.54
N ILE A 101 -16.82 14.94 -11.51
CA ILE A 101 -15.77 15.81 -12.04
C ILE A 101 -16.45 17.04 -12.66
N THR A 102 -15.93 18.23 -12.40
CA THR A 102 -16.41 19.56 -12.76
C THR A 102 -17.48 20.17 -11.83
N ASP A 103 -17.91 19.46 -10.78
CA ASP A 103 -18.73 20.09 -9.75
C ASP A 103 -17.94 21.23 -9.08
N SER A 104 -18.62 22.26 -8.62
CA SER A 104 -17.98 23.35 -7.88
C SER A 104 -17.75 22.98 -6.41
N ILE A 105 -16.87 23.70 -5.73
CA ILE A 105 -16.65 23.52 -4.30
C ILE A 105 -17.94 23.73 -3.51
N GLU A 106 -18.80 24.66 -3.94
CA GLU A 106 -20.10 24.92 -3.31
C GLU A 106 -21.04 23.71 -3.46
N ASP A 107 -21.06 23.05 -4.63
CA ASP A 107 -21.86 21.83 -4.85
C ASP A 107 -21.38 20.71 -3.92
N VAL A 108 -20.06 20.55 -3.74
CA VAL A 108 -19.48 19.57 -2.83
C VAL A 108 -19.85 19.88 -1.37
N GLU A 109 -19.75 21.15 -0.95
CA GLU A 109 -20.13 21.57 0.41
C GLU A 109 -21.62 21.32 0.68
N GLU A 110 -22.50 21.51 -0.32
CA GLU A 110 -23.94 21.22 -0.21
C GLU A 110 -24.19 19.71 -0.03
N VAL A 111 -23.48 18.87 -0.79
CA VAL A 111 -23.63 17.41 -0.74
C VAL A 111 -23.07 16.83 0.56
N VAL A 112 -21.87 17.27 0.98
CA VAL A 112 -21.16 16.69 2.12
C VAL A 112 -21.65 17.27 3.44
N GLY A 113 -21.93 18.57 3.49
CA GLY A 113 -22.46 19.26 4.67
C GLY A 113 -21.47 19.39 5.85
N GLU A 114 -20.24 19.00 5.69
CA GLU A 114 -19.19 19.07 6.72
C GLU A 114 -17.83 19.46 6.11
N LEU A 115 -16.94 19.97 6.96
CA LEU A 115 -15.56 20.30 6.55
C LEU A 115 -14.72 19.04 6.35
N PRO A 116 -13.70 19.09 5.48
CA PRO A 116 -12.76 17.98 5.34
C PRO A 116 -12.05 17.69 6.66
N ALA A 117 -11.87 16.41 6.97
CA ALA A 117 -11.12 15.96 8.13
C ALA A 117 -9.65 16.33 8.03
N ARG A 118 -9.13 16.42 6.80
CA ARG A 118 -7.75 16.83 6.50
C ARG A 118 -7.67 17.44 5.10
N VAL A 119 -6.77 18.39 4.93
CA VAL A 119 -6.36 18.95 3.64
C VAL A 119 -4.85 18.76 3.50
N ILE A 120 -4.41 18.18 2.39
CA ILE A 120 -3.00 17.84 2.13
C ILE A 120 -2.58 18.16 0.71
N GLN A 121 -1.33 18.59 0.54
CA GLN A 121 -0.73 18.77 -0.78
C GLN A 121 -0.67 17.46 -1.57
N ASN A 122 -0.92 17.54 -2.87
CA ASN A 122 -0.91 16.40 -3.78
C ASN A 122 0.12 16.52 -4.93
N GLU A 123 0.24 15.48 -5.73
CA GLU A 123 1.15 15.38 -6.87
C GLU A 123 0.80 16.28 -8.07
N TYR A 124 -0.32 17.00 -8.00
CA TYR A 124 -0.77 17.95 -9.02
C TYR A 124 -0.51 19.42 -8.62
N GLU A 125 0.26 19.67 -7.55
CA GLU A 125 0.53 20.99 -6.97
C GLU A 125 -0.73 21.70 -6.45
N THR A 126 -1.76 20.93 -6.10
CA THR A 126 -2.99 21.34 -5.45
C THR A 126 -3.21 20.54 -4.16
N GLU A 127 -4.42 20.46 -3.66
CA GLU A 127 -4.72 19.80 -2.41
C GLU A 127 -5.75 18.69 -2.59
N TRP A 128 -5.61 17.59 -1.83
CA TRP A 128 -6.67 16.65 -1.55
C TRP A 128 -7.41 17.10 -0.30
N HIS A 129 -8.73 17.24 -0.40
CA HIS A 129 -9.65 17.39 0.71
C HIS A 129 -10.18 16.01 1.07
N ILE A 130 -9.89 15.54 2.28
CA ILE A 130 -10.18 14.19 2.75
C ILE A 130 -11.40 14.24 3.66
N TYR A 131 -12.40 13.43 3.34
CA TYR A 131 -13.66 13.34 4.08
C TYR A 131 -13.87 11.92 4.59
N HIS A 132 -14.31 11.80 5.84
CA HIS A 132 -14.68 10.53 6.46
C HIS A 132 -15.28 10.74 7.84
N GLN A 133 -16.04 9.77 8.31
CA GLN A 133 -16.52 9.66 9.69
C GLN A 133 -15.81 8.44 10.32
N GLN A 134 -14.79 8.66 11.11
CA GLN A 134 -13.93 7.60 11.66
C GLN A 134 -13.42 6.64 10.58
N TYR A 135 -12.97 7.18 9.46
CA TYR A 135 -12.53 6.46 8.26
C TYR A 135 -13.59 5.59 7.56
N GLN A 136 -14.84 5.65 7.97
CA GLN A 136 -15.98 5.16 7.18
C GLN A 136 -16.51 6.27 6.27
N ASN A 137 -17.13 5.90 5.16
CA ASN A 137 -17.51 6.81 4.08
C ASN A 137 -16.31 7.64 3.59
N PHE A 138 -15.15 7.00 3.47
CA PHE A 138 -13.91 7.67 3.11
C PHE A 138 -13.87 8.01 1.62
N PHE A 139 -13.64 9.28 1.30
CA PHE A 139 -13.36 9.74 -0.04
C PHE A 139 -12.46 10.98 -0.02
N MET A 140 -11.86 11.28 -1.17
CA MET A 140 -11.01 12.46 -1.36
C MET A 140 -11.48 13.23 -2.58
N VAL A 141 -11.46 14.56 -2.49
CA VAL A 141 -11.78 15.50 -3.57
C VAL A 141 -10.62 16.44 -3.79
N ALA A 142 -10.26 16.70 -5.04
CA ALA A 142 -9.27 17.71 -5.39
C ALA A 142 -9.84 18.73 -6.36
N TYR A 143 -9.51 20.01 -6.14
CA TYR A 143 -10.01 21.14 -6.91
C TYR A 143 -8.91 21.79 -7.74
N ASP A 144 -9.29 22.30 -8.92
CA ASP A 144 -8.42 23.07 -9.78
C ASP A 144 -8.39 24.57 -9.37
N ASP A 145 -7.67 25.39 -10.15
CA ASP A 145 -7.54 26.83 -9.91
C ASP A 145 -8.86 27.61 -10.06
N ASN A 146 -9.94 26.97 -10.51
CA ASN A 146 -11.27 27.55 -10.66
C ASN A 146 -12.27 27.00 -9.65
N ASP A 147 -11.78 26.37 -8.58
CA ASP A 147 -12.57 25.71 -7.54
C ASP A 147 -13.51 24.60 -8.08
N GLN A 148 -13.10 23.94 -9.19
CA GLN A 148 -13.84 22.81 -9.78
C GLN A 148 -13.15 21.48 -9.46
N VAL A 149 -13.95 20.47 -9.19
CA VAL A 149 -13.49 19.10 -8.93
C VAL A 149 -12.78 18.57 -10.17
N PHE A 150 -11.49 18.24 -10.03
CA PHE A 150 -10.72 17.54 -11.05
C PHE A 150 -10.28 16.14 -10.64
N GLY A 151 -10.35 15.84 -9.34
CA GLY A 151 -9.90 14.59 -8.79
C GLY A 151 -10.86 14.02 -7.75
N LEU A 152 -11.16 12.74 -7.85
CA LEU A 152 -11.98 11.98 -6.92
C LEU A 152 -11.30 10.66 -6.59
N TYR A 153 -11.41 10.21 -5.34
CA TYR A 153 -10.96 8.89 -4.90
C TYR A 153 -11.88 8.33 -3.82
N THR A 154 -12.12 7.01 -3.86
CA THR A 154 -12.68 6.27 -2.73
C THR A 154 -12.22 4.81 -2.76
N ASN A 155 -12.10 4.20 -1.57
CA ASN A 155 -11.89 2.75 -1.39
C ASN A 155 -13.10 2.08 -0.72
N GLN A 156 -14.25 2.76 -0.67
CA GLN A 156 -15.48 2.29 -0.05
C GLN A 156 -16.67 2.33 -1.02
N ASP A 157 -17.82 1.80 -0.65
CA ASP A 157 -18.99 1.73 -1.51
C ASP A 157 -19.67 3.11 -1.67
N LEU A 158 -18.91 4.04 -2.26
CA LEU A 158 -19.36 5.40 -2.58
C LEU A 158 -19.36 5.69 -4.09
N LEU A 159 -18.95 4.71 -4.89
CA LEU A 159 -18.93 4.80 -6.35
C LEU A 159 -20.32 4.47 -6.93
N ARG A 160 -20.79 5.30 -7.86
CA ARG A 160 -21.91 4.99 -8.75
C ARG A 160 -21.51 5.26 -10.19
N SER A 161 -22.03 4.45 -11.11
CA SER A 161 -21.82 4.62 -12.54
C SER A 161 -23.07 4.35 -13.34
N ASN A 162 -23.23 5.03 -14.49
CA ASN A 162 -24.35 4.86 -15.40
C ASN A 162 -24.45 3.43 -15.98
N GLU A 163 -23.32 2.70 -15.99
CA GLU A 163 -23.23 1.33 -16.51
C GLU A 163 -23.33 0.27 -15.39
N GLY A 164 -23.65 0.67 -14.16
CA GLY A 164 -23.83 -0.22 -13.03
C GLY A 164 -22.55 -0.80 -12.43
N ILE A 165 -21.36 -0.24 -12.74
CA ILE A 165 -20.11 -0.62 -12.09
C ILE A 165 -20.06 0.02 -10.70
N SER A 166 -19.80 -0.81 -9.68
CA SER A 166 -19.62 -0.44 -8.28
C SER A 166 -18.32 -1.02 -7.73
N ILE A 167 -17.99 -0.72 -6.48
CA ILE A 167 -16.79 -1.26 -5.80
C ILE A 167 -16.80 -2.81 -5.70
N GLU A 168 -17.96 -3.45 -5.81
CA GLU A 168 -18.04 -4.92 -5.78
C GLU A 168 -17.77 -5.59 -7.14
N ALA A 169 -17.72 -4.82 -8.24
CA ALA A 169 -17.49 -5.35 -9.57
C ALA A 169 -16.07 -5.95 -9.70
N THR A 170 -15.96 -7.02 -10.47
CA THR A 170 -14.68 -7.65 -10.78
C THR A 170 -13.99 -6.98 -11.97
N LYS A 171 -12.68 -7.16 -12.10
CA LYS A 171 -11.90 -6.73 -13.26
C LYS A 171 -12.48 -7.20 -14.59
N SER A 172 -13.00 -8.44 -14.65
CA SER A 172 -13.61 -8.98 -15.85
C SER A 172 -14.92 -8.27 -16.22
N GLU A 173 -15.72 -7.85 -15.24
CA GLU A 173 -16.95 -7.08 -15.47
C GLU A 173 -16.63 -5.66 -15.94
N VAL A 174 -15.64 -5.00 -15.34
CA VAL A 174 -15.15 -3.68 -15.79
C VAL A 174 -14.71 -3.73 -17.25
N ARG A 175 -13.87 -4.71 -17.61
CA ARG A 175 -13.40 -4.89 -18.99
C ARG A 175 -14.51 -5.30 -19.96
N ALA A 176 -15.52 -6.02 -19.51
CA ALA A 176 -16.67 -6.35 -20.34
C ALA A 176 -17.50 -5.11 -20.71
N VAL A 177 -17.54 -4.11 -19.84
CA VAL A 177 -18.28 -2.84 -20.05
C VAL A 177 -17.44 -1.85 -20.85
N TYR A 178 -16.19 -1.58 -20.42
CA TYR A 178 -15.37 -0.48 -20.94
C TYR A 178 -14.31 -0.93 -21.98
N GLY A 179 -14.16 -2.23 -22.24
CA GLY A 179 -13.16 -2.78 -23.16
C GLY A 179 -11.77 -2.87 -22.53
N ASP A 180 -10.74 -2.74 -23.37
CA ASP A 180 -9.35 -2.83 -22.95
C ASP A 180 -8.90 -1.51 -22.27
N PRO A 181 -8.17 -1.57 -21.14
CA PRO A 181 -7.59 -0.40 -20.51
C PRO A 181 -6.52 0.24 -21.40
N ILE A 182 -6.16 1.49 -21.12
CA ILE A 182 -5.05 2.15 -21.80
C ILE A 182 -3.71 1.67 -21.25
N ASP A 183 -2.73 1.49 -22.13
CA ASP A 183 -1.37 1.09 -21.73
C ASP A 183 -0.53 2.27 -21.23
N PHE A 184 -0.81 3.48 -21.72
CA PHE A 184 -0.02 4.66 -21.41
C PHE A 184 -0.82 5.97 -21.51
N ILE A 185 -0.36 6.97 -20.77
CA ILE A 185 -0.78 8.37 -20.94
C ILE A 185 0.30 9.08 -21.74
N GLN A 186 -0.09 9.69 -22.87
CA GLN A 186 0.81 10.47 -23.70
C GLN A 186 0.81 11.94 -23.28
N LYS A 187 1.96 12.46 -22.83
CA LYS A 187 2.17 13.87 -22.53
C LYS A 187 3.27 14.42 -23.47
N GLY A 188 2.87 15.23 -24.43
CA GLY A 188 3.78 15.69 -25.48
C GLY A 188 4.40 14.49 -26.24
N ASN A 189 5.72 14.38 -26.22
CA ASN A 189 6.47 13.30 -26.89
C ASN A 189 6.80 12.11 -25.96
N ILE A 190 6.36 12.15 -24.70
CA ILE A 190 6.66 11.13 -23.69
C ILE A 190 5.42 10.26 -23.47
N ARG A 191 5.63 8.95 -23.36
CA ARG A 191 4.61 7.98 -22.97
C ARG A 191 4.89 7.49 -21.56
N TYR A 192 3.96 7.73 -20.65
CA TYR A 192 4.00 7.21 -19.28
C TYR A 192 3.15 5.96 -19.21
N GLN A 193 3.79 4.83 -18.93
CA GLN A 193 3.05 3.57 -18.78
C GLN A 193 2.18 3.62 -17.53
N VAL A 194 0.90 3.29 -17.69
CA VAL A 194 -0.11 3.31 -16.62
C VAL A 194 -0.84 1.98 -16.49
N ASN A 195 -0.41 0.98 -17.25
CA ASN A 195 -0.95 -0.36 -17.15
C ASN A 195 -0.02 -1.21 -16.26
N ASN A 196 -0.60 -1.75 -15.20
CA ASN A 196 -0.04 -2.83 -14.41
C ASN A 196 -1.02 -4.00 -14.51
N ASP A 197 -0.80 -4.90 -15.44
CA ASP A 197 -1.71 -5.97 -15.90
C ASP A 197 -2.49 -6.73 -14.81
N GLN A 198 -2.16 -6.53 -13.54
CA GLN A 198 -2.76 -7.25 -12.43
C GLN A 198 -3.44 -6.35 -11.41
N GLU A 199 -2.80 -5.28 -10.94
CA GLU A 199 -3.21 -4.53 -9.76
C GLU A 199 -4.25 -3.44 -10.05
N TYR A 200 -4.23 -2.84 -11.25
CA TYR A 200 -5.17 -1.81 -11.66
C TYR A 200 -5.30 -1.70 -13.17
N ASP A 201 -6.42 -1.16 -13.62
CA ASP A 201 -6.70 -0.76 -14.99
C ASP A 201 -7.05 0.72 -15.04
N THR A 202 -6.49 1.43 -16.02
CA THR A 202 -6.85 2.83 -16.29
C THR A 202 -7.60 2.94 -17.60
N PHE A 203 -8.75 3.62 -17.58
CA PHE A 203 -9.58 3.89 -18.75
C PHE A 203 -9.65 5.39 -19.01
N LYS A 204 -9.91 5.76 -20.26
CA LYS A 204 -10.18 7.15 -20.62
C LYS A 204 -11.67 7.29 -20.93
N LEU A 205 -12.44 7.85 -19.99
CA LEU A 205 -13.88 8.00 -20.01
C LEU A 205 -14.24 9.47 -19.69
N ASP A 206 -15.22 10.05 -20.37
CA ASP A 206 -15.70 11.44 -20.17
C ASP A 206 -14.60 12.52 -20.08
N ASN A 207 -13.54 12.36 -20.85
CA ASN A 207 -12.35 13.22 -20.78
C ASN A 207 -11.60 13.13 -19.42
N ASN A 208 -11.79 12.03 -18.66
CA ASN A 208 -11.09 11.72 -17.43
C ASN A 208 -10.24 10.44 -17.58
N TYR A 209 -9.26 10.27 -16.72
CA TYR A 209 -8.61 9.00 -16.47
C TYR A 209 -9.25 8.37 -15.24
N VAL A 210 -9.92 7.25 -15.45
CA VAL A 210 -10.58 6.45 -14.40
C VAL A 210 -9.72 5.23 -14.14
N THR A 211 -9.14 5.14 -12.94
CA THR A 211 -8.31 4.00 -12.53
C THR A 211 -9.05 3.17 -11.49
N PHE A 212 -9.30 1.91 -11.82
CA PHE A 212 -9.85 0.92 -10.89
C PHE A 212 -8.71 0.10 -10.31
N PHE A 213 -8.57 0.09 -9.00
CA PHE A 213 -7.62 -0.76 -8.27
C PHE A 213 -8.32 -2.05 -7.88
N TYR A 214 -7.63 -3.19 -8.05
CA TYR A 214 -8.16 -4.52 -7.78
C TYR A 214 -7.48 -5.16 -6.58
N ASP A 215 -8.25 -5.88 -5.76
CA ASP A 215 -7.71 -6.72 -4.69
C ASP A 215 -7.44 -8.14 -5.25
N LEU A 216 -6.16 -8.47 -5.45
CA LEU A 216 -5.73 -9.76 -5.99
C LEU A 216 -6.00 -10.92 -5.02
N HIS A 217 -6.24 -10.62 -3.73
CA HIS A 217 -6.60 -11.60 -2.71
C HIS A 217 -8.13 -11.81 -2.60
N GLN A 218 -8.94 -10.98 -3.28
CA GLN A 218 -10.40 -11.02 -3.25
C GLN A 218 -10.99 -11.12 -4.68
N ASN A 219 -10.55 -12.10 -5.45
CA ASN A 219 -11.11 -12.39 -6.79
C ASN A 219 -11.02 -11.22 -7.77
N GLU A 220 -9.98 -10.41 -7.70
CA GLU A 220 -9.80 -9.21 -8.55
C GLU A 220 -11.00 -8.25 -8.52
N GLN A 221 -11.69 -8.14 -7.37
CA GLN A 221 -12.74 -7.13 -7.17
C GLN A 221 -12.13 -5.74 -7.07
N ILE A 222 -12.89 -4.73 -7.50
CA ILE A 222 -12.52 -3.33 -7.31
C ILE A 222 -12.40 -3.07 -5.80
N THR A 223 -11.22 -2.61 -5.36
CA THR A 223 -11.00 -2.20 -3.98
C THR A 223 -11.01 -0.68 -3.81
N ALA A 224 -10.74 0.06 -4.89
CA ALA A 224 -10.80 1.53 -4.92
C ALA A 224 -10.95 2.03 -6.35
N VAL A 225 -11.36 3.29 -6.48
CA VAL A 225 -11.36 4.04 -7.73
C VAL A 225 -10.70 5.39 -7.55
N GLN A 226 -9.91 5.81 -8.55
CA GLN A 226 -9.42 7.18 -8.67
C GLN A 226 -9.86 7.73 -10.03
N ILE A 227 -10.42 8.93 -10.03
CA ILE A 227 -10.84 9.66 -11.24
C ILE A 227 -10.08 10.98 -11.28
N ILE A 228 -9.31 11.20 -12.34
CA ILE A 228 -8.53 12.45 -12.53
C ILE A 228 -8.89 13.03 -13.89
N SER A 229 -9.21 14.32 -13.94
CA SER A 229 -9.47 15.00 -15.19
C SER A 229 -8.23 14.93 -16.11
N LYS A 230 -8.47 14.69 -17.38
CA LYS A 230 -7.38 14.64 -18.37
C LYS A 230 -6.58 15.92 -18.39
N GLU A 231 -7.22 17.07 -18.18
CA GLU A 231 -6.56 18.37 -18.18
C GLU A 231 -5.50 18.44 -17.09
N MET A 232 -5.85 18.10 -15.84
CA MET A 232 -4.93 18.12 -14.71
C MET A 232 -3.84 17.05 -14.81
N GLU A 233 -4.18 15.84 -15.29
CA GLU A 233 -3.14 14.83 -15.53
C GLU A 233 -2.13 15.31 -16.58
N HIS A 234 -2.57 16.02 -17.62
CA HIS A 234 -1.67 16.58 -18.64
C HIS A 234 -0.92 17.83 -18.17
N ARG A 235 -1.42 18.57 -17.18
CA ARG A 235 -0.75 19.72 -16.55
C ARG A 235 0.44 19.25 -15.69
N LYS A 236 0.32 18.12 -15.01
CA LYS A 236 1.43 17.53 -14.26
C LYS A 236 2.61 17.21 -15.19
N GLN A 237 3.79 17.80 -14.92
CA GLN A 237 4.93 17.80 -15.83
C GLN A 237 5.61 16.43 -16.00
N GLY A 238 5.50 15.54 -15.04
CA GLY A 238 6.17 14.26 -15.01
C GLY A 238 5.24 13.07 -14.72
N PHE A 239 5.85 11.96 -14.39
CA PHE A 239 5.16 10.80 -13.82
C PHE A 239 4.90 11.03 -12.34
N PHE A 240 5.87 11.60 -11.63
CA PHE A 240 5.80 11.96 -10.22
C PHE A 240 5.42 13.44 -10.06
N GLY A 241 4.99 13.83 -8.86
CA GLY A 241 4.82 15.23 -8.47
C GLY A 241 6.15 15.97 -8.32
N GLU A 242 6.14 17.30 -8.41
CA GLU A 242 7.30 18.12 -8.15
C GLU A 242 7.67 18.07 -6.66
N LYS A 243 8.97 17.90 -6.37
CA LYS A 243 9.45 17.76 -5.00
C LYS A 243 9.27 19.06 -4.22
N SER A 244 8.52 18.98 -3.11
CA SER A 244 8.42 20.01 -2.09
C SER A 244 8.31 19.38 -0.70
N ASP A 245 8.52 20.13 0.37
CA ASP A 245 8.33 19.64 1.73
C ASP A 245 6.84 19.39 2.01
N GLU A 246 5.95 20.19 1.43
CA GLU A 246 4.49 20.07 1.52
C GLU A 246 4.01 18.78 0.84
N LEU A 247 4.53 18.45 -0.35
CA LEU A 247 4.22 17.19 -1.02
C LEU A 247 4.68 15.98 -0.19
N VAL A 248 5.90 16.03 0.37
CA VAL A 248 6.44 14.96 1.21
C VAL A 248 5.54 14.71 2.43
N GLU A 249 5.08 15.77 3.09
CA GLU A 249 4.15 15.68 4.22
C GLU A 249 2.76 15.20 3.76
N GLY A 250 2.26 15.74 2.65
CA GLY A 250 0.99 15.33 2.07
C GLY A 250 0.95 13.84 1.72
N LEU A 251 2.00 13.32 1.06
CA LEU A 251 2.11 11.89 0.73
C LEU A 251 2.16 11.02 1.99
N ALA A 252 2.82 11.47 3.06
CA ALA A 252 2.89 10.71 4.31
C ALA A 252 1.52 10.60 4.99
N TYR A 253 0.80 11.72 5.12
CA TYR A 253 -0.55 11.71 5.70
C TYR A 253 -1.56 11.00 4.81
N GLN A 254 -1.46 11.13 3.48
CA GLN A 254 -2.32 10.40 2.56
C GLN A 254 -2.19 8.88 2.75
N LEU A 255 -0.95 8.38 2.86
CA LEU A 255 -0.71 6.95 3.06
C LEU A 255 -1.25 6.46 4.41
N PHE A 256 -1.12 7.27 5.46
CA PHE A 256 -1.71 7.01 6.77
C PHE A 256 -3.24 6.95 6.71
N ASP A 257 -3.88 7.93 6.07
CA ASP A 257 -5.35 7.99 5.97
C ASP A 257 -5.90 6.83 5.13
N LEU A 258 -5.23 6.49 4.01
CA LEU A 258 -5.58 5.32 3.18
C LEU A 258 -5.48 4.00 3.95
N THR A 259 -4.44 3.85 4.77
CA THR A 259 -4.27 2.68 5.65
C THR A 259 -5.42 2.57 6.65
N ASN A 260 -5.79 3.67 7.31
CA ASN A 260 -6.91 3.66 8.25
C ASN A 260 -8.27 3.46 7.54
N ALA A 261 -8.47 4.04 6.35
CA ALA A 261 -9.67 3.80 5.55
C ALA A 261 -9.81 2.32 5.14
N THR A 262 -8.69 1.68 4.80
CA THR A 262 -8.65 0.24 4.54
C THR A 262 -8.94 -0.56 5.82
N ARG A 263 -8.34 -0.21 6.96
CA ARG A 263 -8.61 -0.89 8.23
C ARG A 263 -10.08 -0.75 8.66
N ALA A 264 -10.68 0.44 8.48
CA ALA A 264 -12.11 0.64 8.73
C ALA A 264 -12.99 -0.26 7.84
N LYS A 265 -12.64 -0.39 6.53
CA LYS A 265 -13.31 -1.30 5.59
C LYS A 265 -13.24 -2.77 6.02
N PHE A 266 -12.14 -3.18 6.68
CA PHE A 266 -11.93 -4.53 7.22
C PHE A 266 -12.36 -4.66 8.69
N GLU A 267 -13.10 -3.68 9.24
CA GLU A 267 -13.61 -3.68 10.62
C GLU A 267 -12.50 -3.86 11.66
N LEU A 268 -11.32 -3.29 11.40
CA LEU A 268 -10.15 -3.36 12.29
C LEU A 268 -10.00 -2.08 13.11
N PRO A 269 -9.38 -2.14 14.31
CA PRO A 269 -9.03 -0.97 15.09
C PRO A 269 -8.20 0.02 14.28
N LEU A 270 -8.57 1.31 14.32
CA LEU A 270 -7.82 2.37 13.69
C LEU A 270 -6.46 2.56 14.37
N LEU A 271 -5.52 3.06 13.61
CA LEU A 271 -4.16 3.38 14.08
C LEU A 271 -4.06 4.87 14.40
N ASP A 272 -3.44 5.18 15.54
CA ASP A 272 -3.07 6.56 15.85
C ASP A 272 -1.70 6.88 15.26
N TRP A 273 -1.50 8.15 14.90
CA TRP A 273 -0.20 8.63 14.41
C TRP A 273 0.84 8.62 15.51
N HIS A 274 1.95 7.91 15.29
CA HIS A 274 3.03 7.77 16.28
C HIS A 274 4.16 8.78 16.04
N GLN A 275 4.00 9.99 16.53
CA GLN A 275 4.96 11.08 16.39
C GLN A 275 6.40 10.72 16.80
N PRO A 276 6.67 9.96 17.89
CA PRO A 276 8.04 9.64 18.30
C PRO A 276 8.87 8.88 17.26
N ALA A 277 8.24 8.03 16.41
CA ALA A 277 8.94 7.28 15.37
C ALA A 277 9.07 8.02 14.04
N GLN A 278 8.46 9.20 13.86
CA GLN A 278 8.42 9.92 12.59
C GLN A 278 9.81 10.23 12.04
N THR A 279 10.73 10.67 12.88
CA THR A 279 12.11 10.97 12.46
C THR A 279 12.82 9.72 11.96
N THR A 280 12.66 8.59 12.65
CA THR A 280 13.28 7.30 12.29
C THR A 280 12.85 6.83 10.92
N VAL A 281 11.53 6.83 10.63
CA VAL A 281 11.00 6.36 9.35
C VAL A 281 11.35 7.31 8.21
N ARG A 282 11.27 8.64 8.44
CA ARG A 282 11.66 9.64 7.43
C ARG A 282 13.14 9.55 7.07
N GLN A 283 14.01 9.34 8.06
CA GLN A 283 15.45 9.16 7.82
C GLN A 283 15.74 7.91 7.00
N HIS A 284 15.00 6.81 7.19
CA HIS A 284 15.18 5.62 6.37
C HIS A 284 14.75 5.82 4.92
N SER A 285 13.60 6.46 4.68
CA SER A 285 13.17 6.83 3.33
C SER A 285 14.18 7.77 2.66
N LEU A 286 14.73 8.73 3.40
CA LEU A 286 15.75 9.65 2.89
C LEU A 286 17.05 8.92 2.56
N ASP A 287 17.50 8.00 3.43
CA ASP A 287 18.70 7.18 3.20
C ASP A 287 18.56 6.32 1.93
N MET A 288 17.39 5.68 1.73
CA MET A 288 17.11 4.94 0.50
C MET A 288 17.13 5.85 -0.75
N ALA A 289 16.49 7.03 -0.66
CA ALA A 289 16.38 7.97 -1.78
C ALA A 289 17.74 8.57 -2.18
N GLU A 290 18.56 8.98 -1.21
CA GLU A 290 19.84 9.64 -1.45
C GLU A 290 20.92 8.65 -1.91
N ASN A 291 20.89 7.42 -1.38
CA ASN A 291 21.91 6.40 -1.67
C ASN A 291 21.46 5.39 -2.75
N ASN A 292 20.27 5.60 -3.35
CA ASN A 292 19.74 4.81 -4.46
C ASN A 292 19.73 3.29 -4.17
N TYR A 293 19.18 2.91 -3.01
CA TYR A 293 18.92 1.50 -2.67
C TYR A 293 17.48 1.35 -2.15
N PHE A 294 17.01 0.10 -2.07
CA PHE A 294 15.69 -0.24 -1.56
C PHE A 294 15.80 -1.52 -0.73
N SER A 295 15.75 -1.39 0.60
CA SER A 295 15.89 -2.50 1.54
C SER A 295 15.42 -2.10 2.93
N HIS A 296 14.87 -3.05 3.69
CA HIS A 296 14.57 -2.88 5.11
C HIS A 296 15.81 -2.64 5.98
N THR A 297 16.96 -3.20 5.58
CA THR A 297 18.23 -2.97 6.27
C THR A 297 18.95 -1.77 5.63
N ASN A 298 19.31 -0.78 6.44
CA ASN A 298 20.00 0.40 5.94
C ASN A 298 21.49 0.13 5.67
N LEU A 299 22.18 1.09 5.04
CA LEU A 299 23.60 0.94 4.69
C LEU A 299 24.55 0.78 5.89
N ALA A 300 24.12 1.16 7.09
CA ALA A 300 24.84 0.90 8.33
C ALA A 300 24.57 -0.50 8.91
N GLY A 301 23.79 -1.34 8.23
CA GLY A 301 23.42 -2.69 8.65
C GLY A 301 22.33 -2.74 9.72
N LEU A 302 21.62 -1.63 9.97
CA LEU A 302 20.55 -1.56 10.97
C LEU A 302 19.23 -2.02 10.37
N SER A 303 18.57 -2.99 11.01
CA SER A 303 17.19 -3.38 10.74
C SER A 303 16.19 -2.29 11.17
N PRO A 304 14.90 -2.38 10.81
CA PRO A 304 13.85 -1.50 11.33
C PRO A 304 13.86 -1.42 12.85
N PHE A 305 14.00 -2.56 13.50
CA PHE A 305 13.99 -2.69 14.96
C PHE A 305 15.22 -2.03 15.61
N ASP A 306 16.40 -2.15 14.99
CA ASP A 306 17.62 -1.48 15.43
C ASP A 306 17.50 0.04 15.30
N ARG A 307 16.85 0.53 14.23
CA ARG A 307 16.61 1.96 14.04
C ARG A 307 15.65 2.52 15.10
N LEU A 308 14.53 1.83 15.37
CA LEU A 308 13.59 2.21 16.44
C LEU A 308 14.28 2.22 17.81
N ALA A 309 15.07 1.19 18.13
CA ALA A 309 15.80 1.09 19.39
C ALA A 309 16.88 2.19 19.53
N ARG A 310 17.61 2.52 18.46
CA ARG A 310 18.60 3.61 18.42
C ARG A 310 17.98 4.96 18.76
N ASP A 311 16.74 5.17 18.31
CA ASP A 311 16.02 6.44 18.45
C ASP A 311 15.06 6.42 19.67
N ASP A 312 15.30 5.49 20.64
CA ASP A 312 14.56 5.34 21.90
C ASP A 312 13.04 5.12 21.72
N VAL A 313 12.62 4.58 20.59
CA VAL A 313 11.21 4.20 20.34
C VAL A 313 10.95 2.82 20.93
N SER A 314 10.18 2.78 22.02
CA SER A 314 9.81 1.51 22.68
C SER A 314 8.56 0.89 22.06
N TYR A 315 8.55 -0.45 21.96
CA TYR A 315 7.44 -1.21 21.43
C TYR A 315 7.40 -2.61 22.03
N LYS A 316 6.22 -3.24 22.03
CA LYS A 316 6.05 -4.70 22.26
C LYS A 316 6.11 -5.46 20.94
N MET A 317 5.48 -4.89 19.91
CA MET A 317 5.47 -5.43 18.56
C MET A 317 5.68 -4.27 17.55
N ALA A 318 6.44 -4.54 16.51
CA ALA A 318 6.62 -3.58 15.41
C ALA A 318 6.69 -4.30 14.07
N GLY A 319 6.25 -3.62 13.01
CA GLY A 319 6.33 -4.05 11.63
C GLY A 319 6.75 -2.90 10.73
N GLU A 320 7.33 -3.21 9.58
CA GLU A 320 7.70 -2.21 8.59
C GLU A 320 7.25 -2.61 7.19
N ASN A 321 6.68 -1.67 6.46
CA ASN A 321 6.51 -1.74 5.02
C ASN A 321 7.36 -0.66 4.36
N ILE A 322 7.88 -0.95 3.17
CA ILE A 322 8.55 0.02 2.32
C ILE A 322 8.01 -0.04 0.90
N ALA A 323 7.90 1.11 0.24
CA ALA A 323 7.48 1.21 -1.16
C ALA A 323 8.27 2.29 -1.91
N THR A 324 8.43 2.14 -3.21
CA THR A 324 9.05 3.16 -4.07
C THR A 324 8.65 2.97 -5.53
N GLY A 325 8.66 4.06 -6.29
CA GLY A 325 8.42 4.05 -7.74
C GLY A 325 6.96 4.23 -8.15
N GLN A 326 6.03 4.23 -7.21
CA GLN A 326 4.63 4.55 -7.45
C GLN A 326 4.43 6.08 -7.59
N PRO A 327 3.48 6.54 -8.43
CA PRO A 327 3.31 7.97 -8.70
C PRO A 327 2.71 8.77 -7.53
N SER A 328 2.01 8.09 -6.61
CA SER A 328 1.43 8.70 -5.42
C SER A 328 1.21 7.67 -4.31
N SER A 329 0.80 8.12 -3.12
CA SER A 329 0.46 7.26 -1.99
C SER A 329 -0.73 6.35 -2.27
N VAL A 330 -1.65 6.75 -3.15
CA VAL A 330 -2.77 5.91 -3.59
C VAL A 330 -2.23 4.63 -4.24
N TYR A 331 -1.34 4.76 -5.23
CA TYR A 331 -0.74 3.61 -5.92
C TYR A 331 0.18 2.80 -5.00
N ALA A 332 0.92 3.47 -4.11
CA ALA A 332 1.77 2.79 -3.13
C ALA A 332 0.94 1.93 -2.18
N HIS A 333 -0.16 2.46 -1.64
CA HIS A 333 -1.06 1.74 -0.75
C HIS A 333 -1.64 0.48 -1.40
N HIS A 334 -2.17 0.60 -2.63
CA HIS A 334 -2.76 -0.55 -3.33
C HIS A 334 -1.72 -1.61 -3.71
N GLY A 335 -0.51 -1.20 -4.08
CA GLY A 335 0.61 -2.13 -4.28
C GLY A 335 1.01 -2.86 -3.00
N LEU A 336 1.08 -2.17 -1.86
CA LEU A 336 1.33 -2.78 -0.56
C LEU A 336 0.20 -3.75 -0.15
N MET A 337 -1.07 -3.40 -0.41
CA MET A 337 -2.22 -4.26 -0.14
C MET A 337 -2.24 -5.52 -1.01
N ASN A 338 -1.71 -5.48 -2.22
CA ASN A 338 -1.60 -6.65 -3.10
C ASN A 338 -0.38 -7.54 -2.80
N SER A 339 0.57 -7.05 -2.00
CA SER A 339 1.72 -7.83 -1.52
C SER A 339 1.40 -8.51 -0.19
N GLU A 340 1.44 -9.85 -0.15
CA GLU A 340 1.03 -10.66 1.01
C GLU A 340 1.68 -10.21 2.33
N GLY A 341 3.00 -10.02 2.36
CA GLY A 341 3.71 -9.61 3.58
C GLY A 341 3.36 -8.21 4.07
N HIS A 342 3.23 -7.26 3.13
CA HIS A 342 2.86 -5.89 3.46
C HIS A 342 1.38 -5.79 3.92
N ARG A 343 0.49 -6.51 3.22
CA ARG A 343 -0.93 -6.64 3.59
C ARG A 343 -1.11 -7.13 5.04
N GLN A 344 -0.32 -8.10 5.45
CA GLN A 344 -0.35 -8.62 6.82
C GLN A 344 -0.05 -7.55 7.86
N ASN A 345 0.90 -6.65 7.61
CA ASN A 345 1.16 -5.51 8.51
C ASN A 345 -0.01 -4.53 8.51
N ILE A 346 -0.54 -4.16 7.34
CA ILE A 346 -1.67 -3.23 7.21
C ILE A 346 -2.91 -3.74 7.94
N LEU A 347 -3.20 -5.04 7.84
CA LEU A 347 -4.40 -5.67 8.40
C LEU A 347 -4.18 -6.33 9.77
N ASN A 348 -3.01 -6.21 10.38
CA ASN A 348 -2.77 -6.78 11.70
C ASN A 348 -3.60 -6.07 12.77
N SER A 349 -4.48 -6.83 13.44
CA SER A 349 -5.39 -6.32 14.46
C SER A 349 -4.71 -5.89 15.76
N ASP A 350 -3.45 -6.28 15.98
CA ASP A 350 -2.72 -5.99 17.22
C ASP A 350 -2.00 -4.64 17.17
N PHE A 351 -1.74 -4.09 16.00
CA PHE A 351 -1.18 -2.74 15.87
C PHE A 351 -2.18 -1.67 16.30
N ARG A 352 -1.66 -0.64 16.98
CA ARG A 352 -2.42 0.52 17.47
C ARG A 352 -1.87 1.85 16.99
N LEU A 353 -0.62 1.87 16.60
CA LEU A 353 0.11 3.06 16.21
C LEU A 353 0.76 2.84 14.85
N MET A 354 0.80 3.90 14.05
CA MET A 354 1.51 3.92 12.78
C MET A 354 2.20 5.26 12.58
N THR A 355 3.30 5.24 11.87
CA THR A 355 3.90 6.45 11.32
C THR A 355 4.41 6.19 9.92
N VAL A 356 4.37 7.22 9.09
CA VAL A 356 4.84 7.18 7.70
C VAL A 356 5.93 8.20 7.51
N GLY A 357 7.03 7.78 6.92
CA GLY A 357 8.09 8.65 6.44
C GLY A 357 8.17 8.61 4.92
N VAL A 358 8.23 9.76 4.29
CA VAL A 358 8.42 9.90 2.85
C VAL A 358 9.66 10.71 2.56
N ALA A 359 10.39 10.32 1.52
CA ALA A 359 11.42 11.13 0.90
C ALA A 359 11.26 11.09 -0.61
N VAL A 360 11.48 12.22 -1.27
CA VAL A 360 11.37 12.33 -2.71
C VAL A 360 12.77 12.58 -3.28
N ARG A 361 13.21 11.73 -4.21
CA ARG A 361 14.47 11.86 -4.93
C ARG A 361 14.41 13.08 -5.87
N GLN A 362 15.55 13.50 -6.44
CA GLN A 362 15.61 14.67 -7.33
C GLN A 362 14.79 14.54 -8.62
N ASP A 363 14.56 13.32 -9.09
CA ASP A 363 13.73 13.01 -10.27
C ASP A 363 12.23 12.90 -9.95
N GLY A 364 11.84 13.23 -8.72
CA GLY A 364 10.46 13.17 -8.24
C GLY A 364 10.04 11.81 -7.66
N GLN A 365 10.86 10.76 -7.78
CA GLN A 365 10.49 9.43 -7.30
C GLN A 365 10.37 9.39 -5.77
N PRO A 366 9.21 9.01 -5.22
CA PRO A 366 9.02 8.88 -3.78
C PRO A 366 9.53 7.54 -3.25
N PHE A 367 9.98 7.57 -2.01
CA PHE A 367 10.33 6.43 -1.17
C PHE A 367 9.51 6.53 0.12
N TYR A 368 8.81 5.46 0.46
CA TYR A 368 7.92 5.37 1.60
C TYR A 368 8.45 4.37 2.61
N THR A 369 8.32 4.69 3.89
CA THR A 369 8.52 3.76 5.01
C THR A 369 7.35 3.90 5.97
N GLU A 370 6.65 2.81 6.22
CA GLU A 370 5.59 2.70 7.22
C GLU A 370 6.11 1.89 8.40
N ASN A 371 6.03 2.41 9.62
CA ASN A 371 6.23 1.59 10.81
C ASN A 371 4.90 1.44 11.57
N TYR A 372 4.56 0.21 11.88
CA TYR A 372 3.42 -0.21 12.68
C TYR A 372 3.91 -0.61 14.07
N ILE A 373 3.22 -0.18 15.13
CA ILE A 373 3.71 -0.32 16.50
C ILE A 373 2.56 -0.67 17.44
N THR A 374 2.88 -1.54 18.42
CA THR A 374 2.09 -1.77 19.63
C THR A 374 2.98 -1.50 20.85
N GLN A 375 2.51 -0.69 21.80
CA GLN A 375 3.20 -0.35 23.04
C GLN A 375 2.70 -1.15 24.24
#